data_8c427c5a28c7bc62556c60c75364be1c
#
_entry.id   8c427c5a28c7bc62556c60c75364be1c
#
_cell.length_a   1.000
_cell.length_b   1.000
_cell.length_c   1.000
_cell.angle_alpha   90.00
_cell.angle_beta   90.00
_cell.angle_gamma   90.00
#
_symmetry.space_group_name_H-M   'P 1'
#
loop_
_entity.id
_entity.type
_entity.pdbx_description
1 polymer ?
#
loop_
_entity_poly.entity_id
_entity_poly.type
_entity_poly.pdbx_seq_one_letter_code
_entity_poly.pdbx_strand_id
1 'polypeptide(L)'
;EQGHFVISLLSGHLGGANALTREIAALVGAVPVITTATDAGGRFSVDDFARREHLYLDSLPLAKEVAADILEQRTIGLYSDFEVVGQIPPELSIQKKDGLGISISVDETYDPFPRTLHLVPRIAVLGVGCKKGTPVERIKALVEQVLMQNQLSKHAVASIVSIDLKKEE
;
A
#
# COMPACT_ATOMS: atom_id res chain seq x y z
N GLU A 1 22.79 24.77 21.83
CA GLU A 1 21.60 24.25 22.56
C GLU A 1 21.17 22.97 21.90
N GLN A 2 21.18 21.85 22.63
CA GLN A 2 20.68 20.58 22.13
C GLN A 2 19.17 20.63 22.11
N GLY A 3 18.57 20.42 20.94
CA GLY A 3 17.11 20.25 20.81
C GLY A 3 16.66 19.01 21.56
N HIS A 4 15.68 19.15 22.45
CA HIS A 4 15.16 18.02 23.24
C HIS A 4 14.08 17.21 22.54
N PHE A 5 13.46 17.77 21.48
CA PHE A 5 12.33 17.16 20.79
C PHE A 5 12.43 17.36 19.26
N VAL A 6 11.99 16.36 18.51
CA VAL A 6 11.72 16.44 17.07
C VAL A 6 10.23 16.19 16.87
N ILE A 7 9.51 17.14 16.29
CA ILE A 7 8.05 17.14 16.23
C ILE A 7 7.60 17.00 14.78
N SER A 8 6.75 16.00 14.50
CA SER A 8 6.06 15.84 13.21
C SER A 8 4.80 16.71 13.19
N LEU A 9 4.77 17.75 12.36
CA LEU A 9 3.64 18.68 12.29
C LEU A 9 2.66 18.39 11.14
N LEU A 10 3.16 17.93 9.99
CA LEU A 10 2.40 17.68 8.77
C LEU A 10 2.88 16.42 8.07
N SER A 11 1.96 15.81 7.28
CA SER A 11 2.29 14.64 6.42
C SER A 11 2.90 13.45 7.17
N GLY A 12 2.38 13.17 8.37
CA GLY A 12 2.92 12.18 9.29
C GLY A 12 3.08 10.78 8.69
N HIS A 13 2.05 10.27 8.01
CA HIS A 13 2.03 8.93 7.42
C HIS A 13 2.53 8.92 5.96
N LEU A 14 1.66 9.27 5.01
CA LEU A 14 1.95 9.19 3.57
C LEU A 14 3.14 10.05 3.13
N GLY A 15 3.32 11.23 3.77
CA GLY A 15 4.48 12.07 3.52
C GLY A 15 5.77 11.61 4.21
N GLY A 16 5.71 10.56 5.05
CA GLY A 16 6.86 9.98 5.74
C GLY A 16 7.44 10.84 6.87
N ALA A 17 6.79 11.94 7.27
CA ALA A 17 7.32 12.86 8.29
C ALA A 17 7.48 12.19 9.65
N ASN A 18 6.63 11.24 10.04
CA ASN A 18 6.77 10.49 11.29
C ASN A 18 8.02 9.59 11.28
N ALA A 19 8.30 8.91 10.15
CA ALA A 19 9.51 8.11 9.99
C ALA A 19 10.77 8.99 10.08
N LEU A 20 10.79 10.09 9.35
CA LEU A 20 11.89 11.08 9.37
C LEU A 20 12.07 11.69 10.76
N THR A 21 10.99 11.97 11.49
CA THR A 21 11.04 12.48 12.87
C THR A 21 11.75 11.49 13.80
N ARG A 22 11.48 10.20 13.71
CA ARG A 22 12.17 9.17 14.50
C ARG A 22 13.65 9.07 14.14
N GLU A 23 13.96 9.12 12.84
CA GLU A 23 15.33 9.05 12.34
C GLU A 23 16.17 10.27 12.82
N ILE A 24 15.66 11.49 12.64
CA ILE A 24 16.33 12.71 13.10
C ILE A 24 16.47 12.68 14.62
N ALA A 25 15.44 12.31 15.37
CA ALA A 25 15.51 12.24 16.83
C ALA A 25 16.61 11.28 17.30
N ALA A 26 16.74 10.12 16.66
CA ALA A 26 17.82 9.17 16.95
C ALA A 26 19.20 9.74 16.67
N LEU A 27 19.37 10.48 15.55
CA LEU A 27 20.65 11.08 15.15
C LEU A 27 21.12 12.18 16.11
N VAL A 28 20.18 12.97 16.65
CA VAL A 28 20.51 14.12 17.51
C VAL A 28 20.32 13.85 19.00
N GLY A 29 19.95 12.61 19.38
CA GLY A 29 19.68 12.26 20.78
C GLY A 29 18.45 12.96 21.37
N ALA A 30 17.45 13.29 20.54
CA ALA A 30 16.22 13.97 20.95
C ALA A 30 15.05 13.00 21.11
N VAL A 31 13.95 13.44 21.71
CA VAL A 31 12.71 12.67 21.85
C VAL A 31 11.82 12.95 20.63
N PRO A 32 11.40 11.91 19.86
CA PRO A 32 10.47 12.09 18.76
C PRO A 32 9.05 12.34 19.31
N VAL A 33 8.39 13.39 18.82
CA VAL A 33 6.99 13.70 19.14
C VAL A 33 6.16 13.51 17.89
N ILE A 34 5.37 12.43 17.89
CA ILE A 34 4.48 12.07 16.80
C ILE A 34 3.07 12.57 17.14
N THR A 35 2.49 13.37 16.25
CA THR A 35 1.23 14.05 16.50
C THR A 35 0.00 13.35 15.87
N THR A 36 0.21 12.28 15.11
CA THR A 36 -0.89 11.51 14.51
C THR A 36 -1.50 10.54 15.52
N ALA A 37 -2.83 10.52 15.60
CA ALA A 37 -3.55 9.79 16.63
C ALA A 37 -3.30 8.27 16.60
N THR A 38 -3.16 7.68 15.42
CA THR A 38 -2.87 6.24 15.24
C THR A 38 -1.47 5.88 15.72
N ASP A 39 -0.45 6.68 15.40
CA ASP A 39 0.93 6.43 15.82
C ASP A 39 1.17 6.69 17.31
N ALA A 40 0.51 7.70 17.87
CA ALA A 40 0.63 8.01 19.30
C ALA A 40 0.05 6.88 20.19
N GLY A 41 -0.92 6.11 19.66
CA GLY A 41 -1.53 4.98 20.35
C GLY A 41 -0.88 3.63 20.09
N GLY A 42 0.13 3.52 19.24
CA GLY A 42 0.74 2.24 18.81
C GLY A 42 -0.23 1.32 18.06
N ARG A 43 -1.29 1.89 17.48
CA ARG A 43 -2.33 1.16 16.75
C ARG A 43 -1.93 0.93 15.30
N PHE A 44 -2.58 -0.05 14.66
CA PHE A 44 -2.36 -0.31 13.24
C PHE A 44 -2.73 0.92 12.39
N SER A 45 -1.82 1.30 11.50
CA SER A 45 -1.96 2.37 10.53
C SER A 45 -1.86 1.78 9.13
N VAL A 46 -2.97 1.80 8.37
CA VAL A 46 -3.05 1.16 7.06
C VAL A 46 -2.18 1.84 6.01
N ASP A 47 -2.07 3.14 6.06
CA ASP A 47 -1.24 3.93 5.13
C ASP A 47 0.26 3.77 5.43
N ASP A 48 0.67 3.69 6.70
CA ASP A 48 2.05 3.38 7.07
C ASP A 48 2.41 1.93 6.70
N PHE A 49 1.49 1.00 6.91
CA PHE A 49 1.64 -0.39 6.47
C PHE A 49 1.81 -0.48 4.96
N ALA A 50 0.91 0.16 4.19
CA ALA A 50 0.98 0.17 2.73
C ALA A 50 2.32 0.75 2.21
N ARG A 51 2.79 1.83 2.83
CA ARG A 51 4.07 2.45 2.49
C ARG A 51 5.26 1.53 2.80
N ARG A 52 5.29 0.91 3.98
CA ARG A 52 6.37 0.03 4.42
C ARG A 52 6.48 -1.23 3.58
N GLU A 53 5.34 -1.82 3.23
CA GLU A 53 5.26 -3.04 2.41
C GLU A 53 5.20 -2.73 0.89
N HIS A 54 5.39 -1.46 0.48
CA HIS A 54 5.34 -1.02 -0.92
C HIS A 54 4.06 -1.39 -1.67
N LEU A 55 2.92 -1.37 -0.96
CA LEU A 55 1.60 -1.64 -1.53
C LEU A 55 1.01 -0.37 -2.14
N TYR A 56 0.33 -0.51 -3.28
CA TYR A 56 -0.51 0.56 -3.79
C TYR A 56 -1.82 0.59 -2.99
N LEU A 57 -2.21 1.76 -2.53
CA LEU A 57 -3.44 2.01 -1.79
C LEU A 57 -4.43 2.71 -2.73
N ASP A 58 -5.58 2.10 -3.01
CA ASP A 58 -6.53 2.54 -4.02
C ASP A 58 -7.37 3.75 -3.58
N SER A 59 -7.68 3.88 -2.29
CA SER A 59 -8.61 4.87 -1.78
C SER A 59 -8.16 5.53 -0.47
N LEU A 60 -7.69 6.79 -0.56
CA LEU A 60 -7.39 7.61 0.62
C LEU A 60 -8.61 7.88 1.50
N PRO A 61 -9.82 8.13 0.97
CA PRO A 61 -11.02 8.24 1.80
C PRO A 61 -11.29 6.99 2.63
N LEU A 62 -11.25 5.79 2.02
CA LEU A 62 -11.45 4.54 2.77
C LEU A 62 -10.33 4.27 3.78
N ALA A 63 -9.08 4.63 3.47
CA ALA A 63 -7.99 4.53 4.43
C ALA A 63 -8.21 5.40 5.67
N LYS A 64 -8.77 6.61 5.51
CA LYS A 64 -9.16 7.47 6.63
C LYS A 64 -10.30 6.87 7.46
N GLU A 65 -11.27 6.22 6.82
CA GLU A 65 -12.34 5.55 7.53
C GLU A 65 -11.83 4.32 8.30
N VAL A 66 -10.92 3.53 7.73
CA VAL A 66 -10.23 2.45 8.44
C VAL A 66 -9.55 3.01 9.69
N ALA A 67 -8.82 4.12 9.58
CA ALA A 67 -8.15 4.75 10.71
C ALA A 67 -9.16 5.24 11.77
N ALA A 68 -10.28 5.83 11.35
CA ALA A 68 -11.35 6.29 12.26
C ALA A 68 -11.99 5.12 13.01
N ASP A 69 -12.34 4.03 12.31
CA ASP A 69 -12.91 2.83 12.90
C ASP A 69 -11.96 2.19 13.92
N ILE A 70 -10.66 2.15 13.62
CA ILE A 70 -9.63 1.65 14.56
C ILE A 70 -9.55 2.52 15.82
N LEU A 71 -9.62 3.85 15.67
CA LEU A 71 -9.63 4.77 16.82
C LEU A 71 -10.86 4.57 17.69
N GLU A 72 -12.00 4.23 17.08
CA GLU A 72 -13.26 3.91 17.77
C GLU A 72 -13.30 2.44 18.29
N GLN A 73 -12.17 1.73 18.25
CA GLN A 73 -12.02 0.33 18.70
C GLN A 73 -12.90 -0.65 17.91
N ARG A 74 -13.24 -0.33 16.68
CA ARG A 74 -13.92 -1.26 15.77
C ARG A 74 -12.90 -2.15 15.09
N THR A 75 -13.23 -3.42 14.94
CA THR A 75 -12.40 -4.38 14.21
C THR A 75 -12.63 -4.22 12.71
N ILE A 76 -11.56 -4.23 11.94
CA ILE A 76 -11.55 -4.16 10.47
C ILE A 76 -11.38 -5.56 9.90
N GLY A 77 -12.13 -5.90 8.85
CA GLY A 77 -11.94 -7.15 8.13
C GLY A 77 -10.58 -7.20 7.41
N LEU A 78 -9.95 -8.37 7.36
CA LEU A 78 -8.72 -8.60 6.61
C LEU A 78 -8.91 -9.79 5.66
N TYR A 79 -8.63 -9.56 4.38
CA TYR A 79 -8.49 -10.58 3.34
C TYR A 79 -7.11 -10.48 2.72
N SER A 80 -6.50 -11.61 2.41
CA SER A 80 -5.22 -11.65 1.70
C SER A 80 -5.14 -12.90 0.83
N ASP A 81 -4.70 -12.73 -0.42
CA ASP A 81 -4.33 -13.84 -1.32
C ASP A 81 -2.98 -14.44 -0.95
N PHE A 82 -2.23 -13.76 -0.07
CA PHE A 82 -0.88 -14.15 0.32
C PHE A 82 -0.89 -14.71 1.74
N GLU A 83 0.07 -15.56 2.02
CA GLU A 83 0.31 -16.02 3.39
C GLU A 83 0.67 -14.84 4.31
N VAL A 84 -0.02 -14.75 5.43
CA VAL A 84 0.27 -13.73 6.44
C VAL A 84 1.34 -14.26 7.37
N VAL A 85 2.53 -13.69 7.29
CA VAL A 85 3.67 -14.03 8.15
C VAL A 85 3.71 -13.10 9.36
N GLY A 86 3.76 -13.66 10.55
CA GLY A 86 3.80 -12.91 11.82
C GLY A 86 2.44 -12.76 12.49
N GLN A 87 2.36 -11.80 13.42
CA GLN A 87 1.12 -11.55 14.16
C GLN A 87 0.24 -10.53 13.45
N ILE A 88 -1.03 -10.88 13.28
CA ILE A 88 -2.04 -9.96 12.78
C ILE A 88 -2.33 -8.93 13.88
N PRO A 89 -2.31 -7.63 13.58
CA PRO A 89 -2.71 -6.59 14.52
C PRO A 89 -4.09 -6.87 15.13
N PRO A 90 -4.29 -6.61 16.42
CA PRO A 90 -5.54 -6.94 17.12
C PRO A 90 -6.77 -6.18 16.55
N GLU A 91 -6.54 -5.08 15.85
CA GLU A 91 -7.57 -4.31 15.16
C GLU A 91 -8.10 -4.98 13.89
N LEU A 92 -7.38 -5.98 13.36
CA LEU A 92 -7.71 -6.68 12.12
C LEU A 92 -8.23 -8.09 12.39
N SER A 93 -9.16 -8.58 11.58
CA SER A 93 -9.70 -9.94 11.71
C SER A 93 -9.96 -10.58 10.35
N ILE A 94 -9.39 -11.77 10.14
CA ILE A 94 -9.67 -12.61 8.95
C ILE A 94 -11.09 -13.19 9.01
N GLN A 95 -11.65 -13.34 10.20
CA GLN A 95 -12.98 -13.93 10.40
C GLN A 95 -14.12 -12.94 10.13
N LYS A 96 -13.87 -11.64 10.26
CA LYS A 96 -14.87 -10.60 10.00
C LYS A 96 -15.11 -10.48 8.49
N LYS A 97 -16.36 -10.57 8.06
CA LYS A 97 -16.77 -10.49 6.64
C LYS A 97 -17.76 -9.37 6.36
N ASP A 98 -18.20 -8.66 7.38
CA ASP A 98 -19.15 -7.55 7.30
C ASP A 98 -18.47 -6.19 7.40
N GLY A 99 -19.12 -5.15 6.89
CA GLY A 99 -18.70 -3.76 7.02
C GLY A 99 -17.48 -3.40 6.19
N LEU A 100 -16.54 -2.68 6.82
CA LEU A 100 -15.29 -2.22 6.18
C LEU A 100 -14.18 -3.24 6.40
N GLY A 101 -13.43 -3.51 5.32
CA GLY A 101 -12.29 -4.41 5.36
C GLY A 101 -11.17 -4.01 4.42
N ILE A 102 -10.01 -4.60 4.63
CA ILE A 102 -8.80 -4.45 3.81
C ILE A 102 -8.61 -5.72 2.99
N SER A 103 -8.41 -5.58 1.68
CA SER A 103 -8.05 -6.66 0.77
C SER A 103 -6.61 -6.48 0.29
N ILE A 104 -5.76 -7.48 0.52
CA ILE A 104 -4.38 -7.52 -0.01
C ILE A 104 -4.37 -8.54 -1.15
N SER A 105 -4.44 -8.04 -2.39
CA SER A 105 -4.56 -8.86 -3.60
C SER A 105 -3.96 -8.15 -4.80
N VAL A 106 -3.58 -8.91 -5.83
CA VAL A 106 -3.26 -8.36 -7.15
C VAL A 106 -4.52 -8.08 -7.98
N ASP A 107 -5.65 -8.64 -7.57
CA ASP A 107 -6.99 -8.39 -8.14
C ASP A 107 -7.71 -7.31 -7.32
N GLU A 108 -7.82 -6.11 -7.89
CA GLU A 108 -8.58 -5.00 -7.29
C GLU A 108 -10.07 -4.99 -7.67
N THR A 109 -10.55 -6.01 -8.37
CA THR A 109 -11.96 -6.15 -8.76
C THR A 109 -12.75 -7.06 -7.82
N TYR A 110 -12.05 -7.82 -6.97
CA TYR A 110 -12.67 -8.71 -6.00
C TYR A 110 -12.89 -8.00 -4.66
N ASP A 111 -14.15 -7.75 -4.33
CA ASP A 111 -14.59 -7.11 -3.09
C ASP A 111 -15.00 -8.15 -2.04
N PRO A 112 -14.09 -8.58 -1.14
CA PRO A 112 -14.42 -9.54 -0.07
C PRO A 112 -15.31 -8.95 1.04
N PHE A 113 -15.51 -7.63 1.06
CA PHE A 113 -16.30 -6.91 2.05
C PHE A 113 -17.31 -5.97 1.37
N PRO A 114 -18.40 -5.58 2.03
CA PRO A 114 -19.34 -4.57 1.53
C PRO A 114 -18.67 -3.23 1.21
N ARG A 115 -17.57 -2.94 1.89
CA ARG A 115 -16.69 -1.78 1.64
C ARG A 115 -15.27 -2.29 1.74
N THR A 116 -14.56 -2.34 0.61
CA THR A 116 -13.21 -2.89 0.50
C THR A 116 -12.19 -1.79 0.23
N LEU A 117 -11.16 -1.69 1.07
CA LEU A 117 -9.93 -0.94 0.79
C LEU A 117 -8.93 -1.91 0.17
N HIS A 118 -8.55 -1.67 -1.09
CA HIS A 118 -7.56 -2.52 -1.77
C HIS A 118 -6.14 -2.02 -1.52
N LEU A 119 -5.29 -2.95 -1.12
CA LEU A 119 -3.84 -2.79 -1.03
C LEU A 119 -3.19 -3.73 -2.04
N VAL A 120 -2.65 -3.19 -3.11
CA VAL A 120 -2.14 -3.98 -4.24
C VAL A 120 -0.62 -4.09 -4.16
N PRO A 121 -0.04 -5.29 -3.97
CA PRO A 121 1.40 -5.48 -3.95
C PRO A 121 1.99 -5.37 -5.36
N ARG A 122 3.14 -4.68 -5.47
CA ARG A 122 3.87 -4.50 -6.73
C ARG A 122 4.81 -5.67 -6.96
N ILE A 123 4.30 -6.78 -7.47
CA ILE A 123 5.05 -8.03 -7.62
C ILE A 123 5.04 -8.61 -9.05
N ALA A 124 4.16 -8.11 -9.93
CA ALA A 124 4.07 -8.61 -11.29
C ALA A 124 5.17 -8.04 -12.19
N VAL A 125 5.75 -8.88 -13.02
CA VAL A 125 6.72 -8.50 -14.04
C VAL A 125 6.11 -8.78 -15.41
N LEU A 126 6.04 -7.77 -16.27
CA LEU A 126 5.55 -7.90 -17.64
C LEU A 126 6.70 -8.13 -18.62
N GLY A 127 6.73 -9.31 -19.24
CA GLY A 127 7.58 -9.60 -20.38
C GLY A 127 6.93 -9.08 -21.67
N VAL A 128 7.54 -8.10 -22.34
CA VAL A 128 6.99 -7.54 -23.58
C VAL A 128 7.90 -7.86 -24.77
N GLY A 129 7.33 -8.53 -25.79
CA GLY A 129 7.97 -8.78 -27.07
C GLY A 129 7.11 -8.27 -28.23
N CYS A 130 7.71 -7.51 -29.15
CA CYS A 130 7.00 -7.00 -30.34
C CYS A 130 7.94 -6.98 -31.57
N LYS A 131 7.36 -6.85 -32.76
CA LYS A 131 8.12 -6.60 -33.98
C LYS A 131 8.56 -5.12 -34.02
N LYS A 132 9.67 -4.86 -34.74
CA LYS A 132 10.12 -3.49 -34.99
C LYS A 132 9.00 -2.66 -35.63
N GLY A 133 8.81 -1.43 -35.13
CA GLY A 133 7.78 -0.51 -35.62
C GLY A 133 6.36 -0.85 -35.15
N THR A 134 6.17 -1.73 -34.17
CA THR A 134 4.85 -1.94 -33.58
C THR A 134 4.40 -0.66 -32.86
N PRO A 135 3.23 -0.07 -33.21
CA PRO A 135 2.72 1.12 -32.53
C PRO A 135 2.56 0.90 -31.02
N VAL A 136 2.94 1.90 -30.22
CA VAL A 136 2.88 1.83 -28.76
C VAL A 136 1.46 1.62 -28.23
N GLU A 137 0.46 2.18 -28.91
CA GLU A 137 -0.96 2.03 -28.58
C GLU A 137 -1.42 0.58 -28.68
N ARG A 138 -0.89 -0.18 -29.66
CA ARG A 138 -1.18 -1.60 -29.80
C ARG A 138 -0.56 -2.41 -28.67
N ILE A 139 0.66 -2.04 -28.23
CA ILE A 139 1.31 -2.70 -27.11
C ILE A 139 0.54 -2.41 -25.82
N LYS A 140 0.15 -1.16 -25.58
CA LYS A 140 -0.66 -0.77 -24.41
C LYS A 140 -1.99 -1.53 -24.36
N ALA A 141 -2.72 -1.55 -25.47
CA ALA A 141 -4.01 -2.25 -25.54
C ALA A 141 -3.85 -3.76 -25.26
N LEU A 142 -2.78 -4.40 -25.75
CA LEU A 142 -2.51 -5.80 -25.47
C LEU A 142 -2.17 -6.01 -23.98
N VAL A 143 -1.37 -5.14 -23.40
CA VAL A 143 -1.03 -5.20 -21.96
C VAL A 143 -2.31 -5.07 -21.11
N GLU A 144 -3.14 -4.07 -21.37
CA GLU A 144 -4.41 -3.87 -20.68
C GLU A 144 -5.32 -5.09 -20.80
N GLN A 145 -5.43 -5.66 -22.01
CA GLN A 145 -6.20 -6.87 -22.25
C GLN A 145 -5.68 -8.06 -21.44
N VAL A 146 -4.36 -8.27 -21.41
CA VAL A 146 -3.73 -9.38 -20.67
C VAL A 146 -3.94 -9.20 -19.16
N LEU A 147 -3.76 -7.99 -18.64
CA LEU A 147 -3.99 -7.70 -17.22
C LEU A 147 -5.45 -7.99 -16.85
N MET A 148 -6.39 -7.50 -17.63
CA MET A 148 -7.83 -7.72 -17.41
C MET A 148 -8.22 -9.20 -17.48
N GLN A 149 -7.73 -9.95 -18.48
CA GLN A 149 -8.01 -11.37 -18.63
C GLN A 149 -7.48 -12.24 -17.49
N ASN A 150 -6.43 -11.78 -16.82
CA ASN A 150 -5.81 -12.48 -15.69
C ASN A 150 -6.18 -11.87 -14.33
N GLN A 151 -7.15 -10.95 -14.29
CA GLN A 151 -7.59 -10.28 -13.06
C GLN A 151 -6.41 -9.63 -12.29
N LEU A 152 -5.47 -9.04 -13.04
CA LEU A 152 -4.30 -8.37 -12.50
C LEU A 152 -4.47 -6.86 -12.57
N SER A 153 -4.41 -6.20 -11.42
CA SER A 153 -4.34 -4.74 -11.36
C SER A 153 -3.09 -4.22 -12.08
N LYS A 154 -3.22 -3.14 -12.83
CA LYS A 154 -2.07 -2.42 -13.39
C LYS A 154 -1.10 -1.93 -12.29
N HIS A 155 -1.61 -1.70 -11.09
CA HIS A 155 -0.83 -1.28 -9.93
C HIS A 155 0.02 -2.41 -9.34
N ALA A 156 -0.28 -3.67 -9.67
CA ALA A 156 0.54 -4.82 -9.31
C ALA A 156 1.84 -4.93 -10.13
N VAL A 157 1.94 -4.19 -11.25
CA VAL A 157 3.12 -4.24 -12.12
C VAL A 157 4.29 -3.52 -11.47
N ALA A 158 5.32 -4.29 -11.13
CA ALA A 158 6.57 -3.79 -10.57
C ALA A 158 7.56 -3.34 -11.65
N SER A 159 7.62 -4.07 -12.77
CA SER A 159 8.55 -3.77 -13.86
C SER A 159 8.09 -4.34 -15.20
N ILE A 160 8.63 -3.77 -16.26
CA ILE A 160 8.50 -4.26 -17.64
C ILE A 160 9.87 -4.69 -18.12
N VAL A 161 9.96 -5.89 -18.69
CA VAL A 161 11.20 -6.46 -19.21
C VAL A 161 11.06 -6.83 -20.68
N SER A 162 12.14 -6.71 -21.42
CA SER A 162 12.24 -7.10 -22.83
C SER A 162 13.62 -7.67 -23.11
N ILE A 163 13.83 -8.22 -24.31
CA ILE A 163 15.13 -8.71 -24.74
C ILE A 163 16.09 -7.56 -25.06
N ASP A 164 17.39 -7.76 -24.81
CA ASP A 164 18.45 -6.73 -24.98
C ASP A 164 18.55 -6.15 -26.39
N LEU A 165 18.17 -6.92 -27.40
CA LEU A 165 18.17 -6.48 -28.81
C LEU A 165 17.22 -5.29 -29.10
N LYS A 166 16.41 -4.89 -28.11
CA LYS A 166 15.40 -3.82 -28.23
C LYS A 166 15.71 -2.56 -27.44
N LYS A 167 16.95 -2.39 -26.98
CA LYS A 167 17.37 -1.20 -26.20
C LYS A 167 17.23 0.12 -26.96
N GLU A 168 17.25 0.09 -28.32
CA GLU A 168 17.23 1.25 -29.18
C GLU A 168 15.87 1.45 -29.91
N GLU A 169 14.86 0.71 -29.58
CA GLU A 169 13.48 0.78 -30.08
C GLU A 169 12.54 1.35 -29.01
#